data_5c8052ee1cea3ea18a7cd34eaa442e44
#
_entry.id   5c8052ee1cea3ea18a7cd34eaa442e44
#
_cell.length_a   1.000
_cell.length_b   1.000
_cell.length_c   1.000
_cell.angle_alpha   90.00
_cell.angle_beta   90.00
_cell.angle_gamma   90.00
#
_symmetry.space_group_name_H-M   'P 1'
#
loop_
_entity.id
_entity.type
_entity.pdbx_description
1 polymer ?
#
loop_
_entity_poly.entity_id
_entity_poly.type
_entity_poly.pdbx_seq_one_letter_code
_entity_poly.pdbx_strand_id
1 'polypeptide(L)'
;KINNKIINHDKHIRKIEFIKFNLNEFNLETIKLDQLNESNNEILDYYNQNINDYMSNETRDISYIIIDPENYNNQFTPSDSDIKNYYNNNKKLFSIPEKRDFIQFNFKTKDEADTFYKDIKFFDSNKIIDFASKNNILYNEFKDLGSNEVLEQLSEVIFDLSKDEISKVIKSPLAYHIIILTNIISEKTKSFIESSEDIKKTLLEVELNNF
;
A
#
# COMPACT_ATOMS: atom_id res chain seq x y z
N LYS A 1 -32.31 -42.19 28.50
CA LYS A 1 -31.17 -42.89 27.80
C LYS A 1 -29.80 -42.34 28.20
N ILE A 2 -29.64 -41.05 28.55
CA ILE A 2 -28.37 -40.46 28.98
C ILE A 2 -27.99 -40.93 30.39
N ASN A 3 -28.94 -40.94 31.34
CA ASN A 3 -28.69 -41.36 32.73
C ASN A 3 -28.21 -42.82 32.85
N ASN A 4 -28.71 -43.72 31.98
CA ASN A 4 -28.25 -45.13 31.99
C ASN A 4 -26.81 -45.28 31.46
N LYS A 5 -26.34 -44.38 30.60
CA LYS A 5 -24.94 -44.40 30.14
C LYS A 5 -23.98 -43.94 31.24
N ILE A 6 -24.36 -42.92 32.02
CA ILE A 6 -23.56 -42.39 33.12
C ILE A 6 -23.48 -43.44 34.26
N ILE A 7 -24.60 -44.05 34.64
CA ILE A 7 -24.67 -45.10 35.67
C ILE A 7 -23.84 -46.32 35.27
N ASN A 8 -23.82 -46.70 33.98
CA ASN A 8 -22.99 -47.81 33.50
C ASN A 8 -21.52 -47.43 33.47
N HIS A 9 -21.18 -46.19 33.27
CA HIS A 9 -19.78 -45.74 33.31
C HIS A 9 -19.20 -45.83 34.75
N ASP A 10 -19.96 -45.44 35.77
CA ASP A 10 -19.55 -45.47 37.16
C ASP A 10 -19.49 -46.91 37.74
N LYS A 11 -20.13 -47.88 37.09
CA LYS A 11 -20.09 -49.30 37.49
C LYS A 11 -18.92 -50.10 36.87
N HIS A 12 -18.14 -49.47 36.00
CA HIS A 12 -16.97 -50.14 35.44
C HIS A 12 -15.79 -50.11 36.40
N ILE A 13 -15.58 -51.21 37.10
CA ILE A 13 -14.39 -51.43 37.91
C ILE A 13 -13.25 -51.81 36.94
N ARG A 14 -12.25 -50.94 36.90
CA ARG A 14 -11.03 -51.19 36.14
C ARG A 14 -9.91 -51.60 37.10
N LYS A 15 -9.29 -52.74 36.83
CA LYS A 15 -8.05 -53.13 37.49
C LYS A 15 -6.90 -52.48 36.74
N ILE A 16 -6.16 -51.61 37.40
CA ILE A 16 -5.01 -50.94 36.82
C ILE A 16 -3.78 -51.53 37.53
N GLU A 17 -2.85 -52.01 36.75
CA GLU A 17 -1.51 -52.36 37.23
C GLU A 17 -0.57 -51.26 36.78
N PHE A 18 0.20 -50.70 37.68
CA PHE A 18 1.20 -49.70 37.40
C PHE A 18 2.52 -50.04 38.07
N ILE A 19 3.60 -49.72 37.39
CA ILE A 19 4.94 -49.78 37.93
C ILE A 19 5.35 -48.36 38.30
N LYS A 20 5.69 -48.13 39.54
CA LYS A 20 6.18 -46.83 40.00
C LYS A 20 7.70 -46.88 40.06
N PHE A 21 8.36 -46.07 39.28
CA PHE A 21 9.80 -45.88 39.36
C PHE A 21 10.08 -44.64 40.21
N ASN A 22 10.93 -44.77 41.19
CA ASN A 22 11.41 -43.66 41.98
C ASN A 22 12.78 -43.24 41.40
N LEU A 23 12.86 -42.08 40.76
CA LEU A 23 14.09 -41.60 40.15
C LEU A 23 15.25 -41.48 41.15
N ASN A 24 14.97 -41.32 42.46
CA ASN A 24 16.00 -41.24 43.49
C ASN A 24 16.60 -42.62 43.85
N GLU A 25 16.01 -43.72 43.40
CA GLU A 25 16.51 -45.08 43.61
C GLU A 25 17.44 -45.53 42.46
N PHE A 26 17.43 -44.80 41.35
CA PHE A 26 18.40 -44.99 40.27
C PHE A 26 19.69 -44.27 40.64
N ASN A 27 20.65 -44.98 41.13
CA ASN A 27 22.02 -44.53 41.22
C ASN A 27 22.54 -44.43 39.78
N LEU A 28 22.39 -43.27 39.16
CA LEU A 28 23.13 -42.95 37.97
C LEU A 28 24.59 -42.96 38.37
N GLU A 29 25.26 -44.12 38.20
CA GLU A 29 26.71 -44.12 38.24
C GLU A 29 27.16 -42.94 37.36
N THR A 30 27.87 -42.02 37.96
CA THR A 30 28.36 -40.82 37.27
C THR A 30 29.21 -41.36 36.15
N ILE A 31 28.71 -41.25 34.92
CA ILE A 31 29.48 -41.57 33.70
C ILE A 31 30.69 -40.66 33.78
N LYS A 32 31.82 -41.23 34.16
CA LYS A 32 33.06 -40.44 34.15
C LYS A 32 33.36 -40.15 32.70
N LEU A 33 33.26 -38.88 32.32
CA LEU A 33 33.58 -38.40 30.94
C LEU A 33 34.93 -38.92 30.46
N ASP A 34 35.88 -39.16 31.38
CA ASP A 34 37.22 -39.69 31.09
C ASP A 34 37.23 -41.12 30.56
N GLN A 35 36.07 -41.84 30.61
CA GLN A 35 35.93 -43.23 30.11
C GLN A 35 35.23 -43.29 28.74
N LEU A 36 34.82 -42.15 28.19
CA LEU A 36 34.31 -42.05 26.83
C LEU A 36 35.49 -42.06 25.87
N ASN A 37 35.95 -43.24 25.48
CA ASN A 37 36.94 -43.36 24.43
C ASN A 37 36.29 -43.00 23.10
N GLU A 38 36.98 -42.24 22.24
CA GLU A 38 36.57 -41.88 20.88
C GLU A 38 36.20 -43.06 19.96
N SER A 39 36.49 -44.28 20.43
CA SER A 39 36.21 -45.51 19.70
C SER A 39 34.90 -46.20 20.10
N ASN A 40 34.02 -45.52 20.86
CA ASN A 40 32.70 -46.08 21.16
C ASN A 40 31.76 -45.87 19.97
N ASN A 41 31.62 -46.89 19.15
CA ASN A 41 30.79 -46.85 17.92
C ASN A 41 29.34 -46.49 18.26
N GLU A 42 28.79 -46.85 19.41
CA GLU A 42 27.41 -46.52 19.78
C GLU A 42 27.20 -44.99 19.95
N ILE A 43 28.16 -44.29 20.51
CA ILE A 43 28.12 -42.83 20.68
C ILE A 43 28.25 -42.17 19.33
N LEU A 44 29.14 -42.66 18.48
CA LEU A 44 29.31 -42.12 17.13
C LEU A 44 28.08 -42.35 16.25
N ASP A 45 27.48 -43.54 16.36
CA ASP A 45 26.25 -43.88 15.64
C ASP A 45 25.07 -42.99 16.11
N TYR A 46 24.94 -42.76 17.40
CA TYR A 46 23.92 -41.86 17.96
C TYR A 46 24.13 -40.43 17.48
N TYR A 47 25.36 -39.92 17.52
CA TYR A 47 25.71 -38.60 17.01
C TYR A 47 25.34 -38.47 15.53
N ASN A 48 25.72 -39.43 14.72
CA ASN A 48 25.45 -39.39 13.27
C ASN A 48 23.96 -39.46 12.95
N GLN A 49 23.17 -40.19 13.73
CA GLN A 49 21.71 -40.26 13.56
C GLN A 49 21.00 -38.99 14.02
N ASN A 50 21.59 -38.23 14.92
CA ASN A 50 21.01 -37.02 15.51
C ASN A 50 21.84 -35.77 15.24
N ILE A 51 22.59 -35.75 14.15
CA ILE A 51 23.55 -34.68 13.84
C ILE A 51 22.91 -33.30 13.82
N ASN A 52 21.64 -33.21 13.41
CA ASN A 52 20.89 -31.94 13.36
C ASN A 52 20.66 -31.34 14.77
N ASP A 53 20.62 -32.16 15.83
CA ASP A 53 20.43 -31.69 17.20
C ASP A 53 21.72 -31.10 17.78
N TYR A 54 22.85 -31.41 17.15
CA TYR A 54 24.18 -30.96 17.57
C TYR A 54 24.74 -29.85 16.65
N MET A 55 23.98 -29.43 15.63
CA MET A 55 24.41 -28.34 14.80
C MET A 55 24.27 -27.01 15.53
N SER A 56 25.31 -26.22 15.51
CA SER A 56 25.22 -24.81 15.90
C SER A 56 24.49 -24.01 14.82
N ASN A 57 23.80 -22.95 15.23
CA ASN A 57 23.26 -22.00 14.28
C ASN A 57 24.36 -21.44 13.40
N GLU A 58 24.06 -21.26 12.12
CA GLU A 58 24.99 -20.58 11.20
C GLU A 58 25.26 -19.16 11.72
N THR A 59 26.51 -18.85 11.89
CA THR A 59 26.96 -17.49 12.21
C THR A 59 27.75 -16.94 11.03
N ARG A 60 27.53 -15.67 10.74
CA ARG A 60 28.24 -14.97 9.67
C ARG A 60 28.84 -13.70 10.24
N ASP A 61 30.11 -13.50 9.98
CA ASP A 61 30.75 -12.21 10.20
C ASP A 61 30.45 -11.34 8.99
N ILE A 62 29.82 -10.21 9.23
CA ILE A 62 29.45 -9.27 8.19
C ILE A 62 30.22 -7.98 8.43
N SER A 63 30.97 -7.55 7.42
CA SER A 63 31.52 -6.21 7.36
C SER A 63 30.64 -5.37 6.43
N TYR A 64 30.22 -4.21 6.86
CA TYR A 64 29.43 -3.29 6.06
C TYR A 64 29.98 -1.86 6.20
N ILE A 65 29.81 -1.11 5.15
CA ILE A 65 30.10 0.32 5.13
C ILE A 65 28.75 1.04 5.13
N ILE A 66 28.56 1.92 6.06
CA ILE A 66 27.42 2.84 6.05
C ILE A 66 27.86 4.08 5.29
N ILE A 67 27.25 4.29 4.13
CA ILE A 67 27.38 5.56 3.41
C ILE A 67 26.21 6.41 3.88
N ASP A 68 26.50 7.33 4.78
CA ASP A 68 25.50 8.28 5.26
C ASP A 68 25.57 9.54 4.37
N PRO A 69 24.50 9.81 3.60
CA PRO A 69 24.44 11.02 2.75
C PRO A 69 24.73 12.32 3.50
N GLU A 70 24.36 12.40 4.78
CA GLU A 70 24.59 13.59 5.60
C GLU A 70 26.09 13.87 5.81
N ASN A 71 26.92 12.83 5.87
CA ASN A 71 28.37 12.97 6.01
C ASN A 71 29.04 13.44 4.72
N TYR A 72 28.39 13.26 3.55
CA TYR A 72 28.90 13.67 2.23
C TYR A 72 28.36 15.05 1.80
N ASN A 73 27.30 15.56 2.43
CA ASN A 73 26.73 16.87 2.15
C ASN A 73 27.74 18.02 2.20
N ASN A 74 28.85 17.83 2.94
CA ASN A 74 29.93 18.81 3.05
C ASN A 74 31.00 18.69 1.94
N GLN A 75 31.01 17.57 1.18
CA GLN A 75 32.00 17.32 0.14
C GLN A 75 31.49 17.69 -1.25
N PHE A 76 30.18 17.54 -1.47
CA PHE A 76 29.53 17.94 -2.71
C PHE A 76 28.36 18.86 -2.41
N THR A 77 28.42 20.05 -2.94
CA THR A 77 27.30 21.01 -2.91
C THR A 77 27.06 21.48 -4.34
N PRO A 78 25.90 21.12 -4.93
CA PRO A 78 25.56 21.62 -6.26
C PRO A 78 25.62 23.14 -6.30
N SER A 79 26.27 23.71 -7.31
CA SER A 79 26.29 25.14 -7.48
C SER A 79 24.91 25.67 -7.92
N ASP A 80 24.64 26.96 -7.67
CA ASP A 80 23.42 27.60 -8.18
C ASP A 80 23.28 27.49 -9.68
N SER A 81 24.42 27.44 -10.40
CA SER A 81 24.46 27.22 -11.83
C SER A 81 23.96 25.82 -12.19
N ASP A 82 24.37 24.79 -11.46
CA ASP A 82 23.96 23.40 -11.72
C ASP A 82 22.47 23.22 -11.48
N ILE A 83 21.97 23.78 -10.36
CA ILE A 83 20.55 23.75 -10.01
C ILE A 83 19.73 24.46 -11.11
N LYS A 84 20.17 25.62 -11.56
CA LYS A 84 19.50 26.37 -12.60
C LYS A 84 19.51 25.68 -13.97
N ASN A 85 20.63 25.07 -14.31
CA ASN A 85 20.75 24.28 -15.54
C ASN A 85 19.83 23.06 -15.51
N TYR A 86 19.79 22.35 -14.37
CA TYR A 86 18.90 21.21 -14.19
C TYR A 86 17.45 21.62 -14.36
N TYR A 87 17.01 22.70 -13.70
CA TYR A 87 15.67 23.23 -13.84
C TYR A 87 15.32 23.56 -15.31
N ASN A 88 16.21 24.29 -16.00
CA ASN A 88 15.95 24.71 -17.38
C ASN A 88 15.87 23.53 -18.35
N ASN A 89 16.69 22.52 -18.16
CA ASN A 89 16.74 21.33 -19.01
C ASN A 89 15.59 20.35 -18.71
N ASN A 90 14.98 20.46 -17.52
CA ASN A 90 13.97 19.51 -17.04
C ASN A 90 12.65 20.18 -16.67
N LYS A 91 12.27 21.30 -17.29
CA LYS A 91 11.06 22.08 -16.94
C LYS A 91 9.79 21.23 -16.90
N LYS A 92 9.68 20.20 -17.73
CA LYS A 92 8.53 19.30 -17.76
C LYS A 92 8.35 18.52 -16.45
N LEU A 93 9.42 18.23 -15.71
CA LEU A 93 9.34 17.53 -14.41
C LEU A 93 8.71 18.40 -13.31
N PHE A 94 8.70 19.71 -13.52
CA PHE A 94 8.15 20.70 -12.59
C PHE A 94 6.75 21.17 -12.98
N SER A 95 6.16 20.59 -14.03
CA SER A 95 4.78 20.88 -14.43
C SER A 95 3.82 20.18 -13.48
N ILE A 96 2.87 20.96 -12.96
CA ILE A 96 1.70 20.48 -12.24
C ILE A 96 0.58 20.45 -13.27
N PRO A 97 0.07 19.27 -13.64
CA PRO A 97 -0.95 19.15 -14.66
C PRO A 97 -2.23 19.87 -14.26
N GLU A 98 -3.04 20.19 -15.28
CA GLU A 98 -4.38 20.73 -15.08
C GLU A 98 -5.24 19.75 -14.27
N LYS A 99 -6.06 20.31 -13.36
CA LYS A 99 -7.02 19.55 -12.56
C LYS A 99 -8.40 20.18 -12.65
N ARG A 100 -9.41 19.38 -12.41
CA ARG A 100 -10.82 19.78 -12.52
C ARG A 100 -11.60 19.43 -11.27
N ASP A 101 -12.50 20.36 -10.85
CA ASP A 101 -13.54 20.07 -9.88
C ASP A 101 -14.86 19.96 -10.63
N PHE A 102 -15.64 18.93 -10.36
CA PHE A 102 -16.90 18.72 -11.06
C PHE A 102 -17.92 17.97 -10.21
N ILE A 103 -19.17 18.12 -10.59
CA ILE A 103 -20.31 17.37 -10.03
C ILE A 103 -20.75 16.36 -11.08
N GLN A 104 -20.98 15.12 -10.66
CA GLN A 104 -21.39 14.02 -11.50
C GLN A 104 -22.71 13.44 -11.05
N PHE A 105 -23.67 13.39 -11.98
CA PHE A 105 -24.93 12.69 -11.85
C PHE A 105 -24.86 11.36 -12.59
N ASN A 106 -25.41 10.29 -11.98
CA ASN A 106 -25.38 8.94 -12.55
C ASN A 106 -26.80 8.42 -12.74
N PHE A 107 -27.10 7.92 -13.94
CA PHE A 107 -28.40 7.38 -14.29
C PHE A 107 -28.27 5.95 -14.85
N LYS A 108 -29.27 5.12 -14.58
CA LYS A 108 -29.29 3.75 -15.06
C LYS A 108 -29.64 3.66 -16.54
N THR A 109 -30.49 4.55 -17.01
CA THR A 109 -30.97 4.57 -18.38
C THR A 109 -30.66 5.90 -19.07
N LYS A 110 -30.57 5.86 -20.40
CA LYS A 110 -30.38 7.05 -21.20
C LYS A 110 -31.56 8.01 -21.10
N ASP A 111 -32.79 7.48 -21.03
CA ASP A 111 -34.01 8.28 -20.98
C ASP A 111 -34.11 9.10 -19.69
N GLU A 112 -33.69 8.51 -18.54
CA GLU A 112 -33.57 9.25 -17.27
C GLU A 112 -32.58 10.41 -17.39
N ALA A 113 -31.38 10.12 -17.95
CA ALA A 113 -30.36 11.14 -18.13
C ALA A 113 -30.79 12.25 -19.10
N ASP A 114 -31.41 11.88 -20.23
CA ASP A 114 -31.91 12.84 -21.22
C ASP A 114 -33.03 13.73 -20.65
N THR A 115 -33.90 13.16 -19.81
CA THR A 115 -34.96 13.91 -19.12
C THR A 115 -34.35 14.91 -18.16
N PHE A 116 -33.47 14.45 -17.28
CA PHE A 116 -32.77 15.32 -16.34
C PHE A 116 -31.99 16.44 -17.06
N TYR A 117 -31.27 16.11 -18.13
CA TYR A 117 -30.56 17.13 -18.92
C TYR A 117 -31.47 18.20 -19.48
N LYS A 118 -32.65 17.82 -20.01
CA LYS A 118 -33.63 18.77 -20.54
C LYS A 118 -34.11 19.77 -19.49
N ASP A 119 -34.30 19.27 -18.25
CA ASP A 119 -34.79 20.07 -17.14
C ASP A 119 -33.75 21.08 -16.65
N ILE A 120 -32.46 20.70 -16.65
CA ILE A 120 -31.38 21.48 -16.02
C ILE A 120 -30.56 22.33 -17.00
N LYS A 121 -30.61 22.08 -18.30
CA LYS A 121 -29.69 22.66 -19.31
C LYS A 121 -29.59 24.19 -19.32
N PHE A 122 -30.53 24.89 -18.71
CA PHE A 122 -30.58 26.36 -18.61
C PHE A 122 -30.39 26.85 -17.18
N PHE A 123 -30.10 25.94 -16.22
CA PHE A 123 -29.89 26.30 -14.84
C PHE A 123 -28.40 26.58 -14.59
N ASP A 124 -28.12 27.43 -13.62
CA ASP A 124 -26.80 27.52 -13.02
C ASP A 124 -26.54 26.35 -12.07
N SER A 125 -25.29 26.11 -11.71
CA SER A 125 -24.84 24.97 -10.89
C SER A 125 -25.60 24.89 -9.55
N ASN A 126 -25.89 26.02 -8.89
CA ASN A 126 -26.62 26.04 -7.63
C ASN A 126 -28.08 25.58 -7.80
N LYS A 127 -28.74 26.08 -8.85
CA LYS A 127 -30.12 25.66 -9.16
C LYS A 127 -30.20 24.19 -9.53
N ILE A 128 -29.18 23.65 -10.19
CA ILE A 128 -29.12 22.21 -10.51
C ILE A 128 -29.04 21.39 -9.25
N ILE A 129 -28.17 21.78 -8.31
CA ILE A 129 -28.03 21.09 -7.00
C ILE A 129 -29.35 21.14 -6.23
N ASP A 130 -29.99 22.29 -6.17
CA ASP A 130 -31.30 22.46 -5.52
C ASP A 130 -32.38 21.61 -6.19
N PHE A 131 -32.41 21.57 -7.52
CA PHE A 131 -33.33 20.74 -8.28
C PHE A 131 -33.11 19.25 -8.04
N ALA A 132 -31.85 18.81 -8.07
CA ALA A 132 -31.49 17.43 -7.79
C ALA A 132 -31.91 17.01 -6.36
N SER A 133 -31.64 17.86 -5.37
CA SER A 133 -32.01 17.63 -3.98
C SER A 133 -33.52 17.53 -3.79
N LYS A 134 -34.31 18.41 -4.41
CA LYS A 134 -35.78 18.37 -4.36
C LYS A 134 -36.38 17.13 -5.02
N ASN A 135 -35.74 16.59 -6.02
CA ASN A 135 -36.17 15.41 -6.76
C ASN A 135 -35.50 14.10 -6.29
N ASN A 136 -34.76 14.12 -5.19
CA ASN A 136 -33.99 12.98 -4.66
C ASN A 136 -33.03 12.36 -5.68
N ILE A 137 -32.42 13.17 -6.55
CA ILE A 137 -31.41 12.73 -7.50
C ILE A 137 -30.04 12.85 -6.83
N LEU A 138 -29.35 11.71 -6.74
CA LEU A 138 -28.04 11.64 -6.11
C LEU A 138 -26.96 12.13 -7.05
N TYR A 139 -25.98 12.81 -6.48
CA TYR A 139 -24.78 13.28 -7.20
C TYR A 139 -23.51 13.06 -6.34
N ASN A 140 -22.36 13.08 -7.01
CA ASN A 140 -21.07 13.06 -6.36
C ASN A 140 -20.29 14.33 -6.74
N GLU A 141 -19.57 14.88 -5.77
CA GLU A 141 -18.65 15.98 -5.98
C GLU A 141 -17.22 15.45 -6.03
N PHE A 142 -16.47 15.85 -7.02
CA PHE A 142 -15.07 15.52 -7.19
C PHE A 142 -14.24 16.79 -7.20
N LYS A 143 -13.07 16.76 -6.55
CA LYS A 143 -12.16 17.90 -6.44
C LYS A 143 -10.74 17.48 -6.77
N ASP A 144 -10.00 18.41 -7.36
CA ASP A 144 -8.57 18.28 -7.66
C ASP A 144 -8.20 17.03 -8.48
N LEU A 145 -9.08 16.56 -9.38
CA LEU A 145 -8.83 15.40 -10.23
C LEU A 145 -8.10 15.75 -11.51
N GLY A 146 -7.02 15.03 -11.79
CA GLY A 146 -6.31 15.06 -13.06
C GLY A 146 -6.98 14.15 -14.10
N SER A 147 -6.61 14.30 -15.36
CA SER A 147 -7.20 13.56 -16.49
C SER A 147 -7.01 12.04 -16.39
N ASN A 148 -5.94 11.59 -15.74
CA ASN A 148 -5.61 10.19 -15.53
C ASN A 148 -6.30 9.58 -14.29
N GLU A 149 -7.00 10.37 -13.49
CA GLU A 149 -7.71 9.96 -12.28
C GLU A 149 -9.21 9.75 -12.53
N VAL A 150 -9.65 9.97 -13.76
CA VAL A 150 -11.05 9.84 -14.19
C VAL A 150 -11.16 8.78 -15.27
N LEU A 151 -12.36 8.17 -15.41
CA LEU A 151 -12.61 7.22 -16.50
C LEU A 151 -12.38 7.91 -17.85
N GLU A 152 -11.68 7.23 -18.77
CA GLU A 152 -11.27 7.77 -20.07
C GLU A 152 -12.42 8.45 -20.82
N GLN A 153 -13.59 7.79 -20.89
CA GLN A 153 -14.77 8.32 -21.58
C GLN A 153 -15.33 9.60 -20.95
N LEU A 154 -15.10 9.81 -19.66
CA LEU A 154 -15.53 11.03 -18.94
C LEU A 154 -14.43 12.09 -18.99
N SER A 155 -13.17 11.66 -18.95
CA SER A 155 -12.00 12.53 -18.93
C SER A 155 -11.99 13.47 -20.14
N GLU A 156 -12.15 12.94 -21.35
CA GLU A 156 -12.19 13.74 -22.58
C GLU A 156 -13.23 14.86 -22.48
N VAL A 157 -14.44 14.54 -22.00
CA VAL A 157 -15.52 15.53 -21.90
C VAL A 157 -15.24 16.52 -20.76
N ILE A 158 -14.82 16.03 -19.58
CA ILE A 158 -14.57 16.89 -18.41
C ILE A 158 -13.48 17.93 -18.73
N PHE A 159 -12.43 17.53 -19.46
CA PHE A 159 -11.31 18.42 -19.78
C PHE A 159 -11.56 19.32 -20.99
N ASP A 160 -12.65 19.12 -21.75
CA ASP A 160 -13.11 19.99 -22.80
C ASP A 160 -14.15 21.03 -22.34
N LEU A 161 -14.83 20.77 -21.19
CA LEU A 161 -15.83 21.66 -20.62
C LEU A 161 -15.20 22.98 -20.13
N SER A 162 -15.94 24.08 -20.32
CA SER A 162 -15.67 25.36 -19.68
C SER A 162 -16.23 25.36 -18.23
N LYS A 163 -15.72 26.25 -17.38
CA LYS A 163 -16.27 26.43 -16.04
C LYS A 163 -17.76 26.74 -16.08
N ASP A 164 -18.54 26.11 -15.20
CA ASP A 164 -19.98 26.18 -15.06
C ASP A 164 -20.76 25.59 -16.26
N GLU A 165 -20.07 24.91 -17.17
CA GLU A 165 -20.69 24.22 -18.30
C GLU A 165 -21.22 22.84 -17.90
N ILE A 166 -22.34 22.43 -18.51
CA ILE A 166 -23.00 21.14 -18.32
C ILE A 166 -22.69 20.27 -19.54
N SER A 167 -22.22 19.06 -19.31
CA SER A 167 -22.00 18.10 -20.38
C SER A 167 -23.33 17.62 -21.00
N LYS A 168 -23.25 17.13 -22.23
CA LYS A 168 -24.30 16.25 -22.76
C LYS A 168 -24.28 14.92 -21.98
N VAL A 169 -25.28 14.07 -22.22
CA VAL A 169 -25.32 12.72 -21.66
C VAL A 169 -24.16 11.90 -22.19
N ILE A 170 -23.30 11.41 -21.28
CA ILE A 170 -22.15 10.59 -21.58
C ILE A 170 -22.47 9.15 -21.20
N LYS A 171 -22.16 8.20 -22.07
CA LYS A 171 -22.32 6.77 -21.79
C LYS A 171 -20.97 6.18 -21.36
N SER A 172 -20.96 5.46 -20.23
CA SER A 172 -19.88 4.58 -19.81
C SER A 172 -20.36 3.12 -19.77
N PRO A 173 -19.47 2.14 -19.57
CA PRO A 173 -19.87 0.76 -19.34
C PRO A 173 -20.76 0.56 -18.12
N LEU A 174 -20.73 1.49 -17.15
CA LEU A 174 -21.41 1.37 -15.87
C LEU A 174 -22.76 2.11 -15.82
N ALA A 175 -22.86 3.28 -16.48
CA ALA A 175 -24.02 4.17 -16.34
C ALA A 175 -24.05 5.24 -17.45
N TYR A 176 -25.09 6.08 -17.41
CA TYR A 176 -25.17 7.35 -18.13
C TYR A 176 -24.88 8.50 -17.17
N HIS A 177 -24.04 9.44 -17.62
CA HIS A 177 -23.51 10.49 -16.76
C HIS A 177 -23.84 11.87 -17.33
N ILE A 178 -24.06 12.81 -16.42
CA ILE A 178 -24.08 14.25 -16.73
C ILE A 178 -23.10 14.90 -15.77
N ILE A 179 -22.24 15.74 -16.31
CA ILE A 179 -21.16 16.42 -15.58
C ILE A 179 -21.44 17.91 -15.58
N ILE A 180 -21.17 18.56 -14.46
CA ILE A 180 -21.10 20.01 -14.34
C ILE A 180 -19.70 20.37 -13.88
N LEU A 181 -18.96 21.09 -14.71
CA LEU A 181 -17.65 21.56 -14.33
C LEU A 181 -17.76 22.76 -13.39
N THR A 182 -17.27 22.62 -12.16
CA THR A 182 -17.36 23.68 -11.16
C THR A 182 -16.11 24.55 -11.07
N ASN A 183 -14.92 23.97 -11.35
CA ASN A 183 -13.67 24.72 -11.28
C ASN A 183 -12.61 24.13 -12.20
N ILE A 184 -11.70 24.99 -12.64
CA ILE A 184 -10.52 24.64 -13.46
C ILE A 184 -9.30 25.11 -12.69
N ILE A 185 -8.43 24.17 -12.35
CA ILE A 185 -7.11 24.45 -11.80
C ILE A 185 -6.12 24.28 -12.93
N SER A 186 -5.72 25.39 -13.55
CA SER A 186 -4.88 25.38 -14.73
C SER A 186 -3.52 24.76 -14.46
N GLU A 187 -2.97 24.10 -15.49
CA GLU A 187 -1.58 23.67 -15.50
C GLU A 187 -0.65 24.82 -15.12
N LYS A 188 0.31 24.54 -14.26
CA LYS A 188 1.35 25.49 -13.90
C LYS A 188 2.69 24.80 -13.78
N THR A 189 3.77 25.49 -14.11
CA THR A 189 5.12 25.01 -13.81
C THR A 189 5.57 25.64 -12.49
N LYS A 190 6.02 24.82 -11.55
CA LYS A 190 6.69 25.33 -10.33
C LYS A 190 7.83 26.24 -10.73
N SER A 191 7.95 27.38 -10.07
CA SER A 191 9.05 28.31 -10.32
C SER A 191 10.40 27.67 -9.92
N PHE A 192 11.49 28.29 -10.42
CA PHE A 192 12.83 27.89 -10.00
C PHE A 192 13.01 27.94 -8.49
N ILE A 193 12.48 28.98 -7.83
CA ILE A 193 12.59 29.16 -6.38
C ILE A 193 11.87 28.04 -5.63
N GLU A 194 10.66 27.67 -6.08
CA GLU A 194 9.88 26.57 -5.48
C GLU A 194 10.53 25.19 -5.67
N SER A 195 11.36 25.03 -6.71
CA SER A 195 11.95 23.75 -7.10
C SER A 195 13.41 23.61 -6.67
N SER A 196 14.08 24.68 -6.26
CA SER A 196 15.53 24.70 -6.04
C SER A 196 16.03 23.72 -4.98
N GLU A 197 15.31 23.62 -3.87
CA GLU A 197 15.67 22.68 -2.78
C GLU A 197 15.48 21.22 -3.19
N ASP A 198 14.42 20.91 -3.92
CA ASP A 198 14.16 19.56 -4.42
C ASP A 198 15.22 19.16 -5.45
N ILE A 199 15.61 20.10 -6.33
CA ILE A 199 16.67 19.88 -7.33
C ILE A 199 18.00 19.65 -6.64
N LYS A 200 18.32 20.42 -5.61
CA LYS A 200 19.56 20.28 -4.84
C LYS A 200 19.67 18.88 -4.24
N LYS A 201 18.59 18.38 -3.64
CA LYS A 201 18.54 17.01 -3.12
C LYS A 201 18.73 15.97 -4.22
N THR A 202 18.03 16.13 -5.32
CA THR A 202 18.15 15.22 -6.48
C THR A 202 19.57 15.16 -7.02
N LEU A 203 20.24 16.30 -7.17
CA LEU A 203 21.63 16.35 -7.64
C LEU A 203 22.60 15.72 -6.65
N LEU A 204 22.38 15.89 -5.34
CA LEU A 204 23.14 15.19 -4.32
C LEU A 204 22.96 13.67 -4.38
N GLU A 205 21.72 13.19 -4.52
CA GLU A 205 21.43 11.76 -4.64
C GLU A 205 22.07 11.16 -5.90
N VAL A 206 22.03 11.86 -7.02
CA VAL A 206 22.68 11.41 -8.27
C VAL A 206 24.20 11.29 -8.08
N GLU A 207 24.83 12.26 -7.42
CA GLU A 207 26.28 12.22 -7.18
C GLU A 207 26.66 11.09 -6.23
N LEU A 208 25.89 10.89 -5.17
CA LEU A 208 26.10 9.79 -4.22
C LEU A 208 25.94 8.41 -4.88
N ASN A 209 25.04 8.27 -5.83
CA ASN A 209 24.86 6.99 -6.56
C ASN A 209 25.96 6.74 -7.61
N ASN A 210 26.72 7.76 -8.00
CA ASN A 210 27.84 7.63 -8.92
C ASN A 210 29.17 7.33 -8.20
N PHE A 211 29.16 7.35 -6.86
CA PHE A 211 30.31 7.06 -6.01
C PHE A 211 30.36 5.58 -5.65
#